data_92dcf5d1ae1c7ca208862e031dc8fb89
#
_entry.id   92dcf5d1ae1c7ca208862e031dc8fb89
#
_cell.length_a   1.000
_cell.length_b   1.000
_cell.length_c   1.000
_cell.angle_alpha   90.00
_cell.angle_beta   90.00
_cell.angle_gamma   90.00
#
_symmetry.space_group_name_H-M   'P 1'
#
loop_
_entity.id
_entity.type
_entity.pdbx_description
1 polymer ?
#
loop_
_entity_poly.entity_id
_entity_poly.type
_entity_poly.pdbx_seq_one_letter_code
_entity_poly.pdbx_strand_id
1 'polypeptide(L)'
;MNTNFSKSVTSCSFFSSAPTSGGKLILLIDPHSEGQASRPGPGGRPPANTASSLERLTNAWGIEAPSDKVVLDLRGAWRVRANPQDRVQAVDYVAWFNTQGDSIAQGEVATAQLNQVTFASAGFLRRKDGARVEFTPLITSSPRSMEVDAAKVRENPNPTQVLADFRPDGQARVIAARLRGEVATAFPDGAPPVQQGAERPADFPAHRARSEGAANIIVIHDADVLEDRFWVRVQDFFGQQVATPFSDNGALIANLVDTMAGGDALISLRSRGESLRPFEVVDDIRRDAEARFRQTERELTQRLEATEKRLRELRQGPQGGAERGQTNAVISAEQRAEIDSAREEILRTRQQLRAVQLDLRRDIEGLETTLRILNIAAVPVLL
;
A
#
# COMPACT_ATOMS: atom_id res chain seq x y z
N MET A 1 -24.18 -5.34 -15.74
CA MET A 1 -24.63 -6.53 -14.98
C MET A 1 -24.32 -6.27 -13.50
N ASN A 2 -25.35 -5.96 -12.73
CA ASN A 2 -25.23 -5.68 -11.28
C ASN A 2 -25.12 -7.00 -10.53
N THR A 3 -23.95 -7.41 -10.15
CA THR A 3 -23.76 -8.43 -9.15
C THR A 3 -23.52 -7.78 -7.79
N ASN A 4 -24.60 -7.62 -7.03
CA ASN A 4 -24.55 -7.34 -5.60
C ASN A 4 -23.82 -8.49 -4.89
N PHE A 5 -22.52 -8.35 -4.65
CA PHE A 5 -21.70 -9.29 -3.86
C PHE A 5 -21.88 -9.13 -2.34
N SER A 6 -22.79 -8.27 -1.93
CA SER A 6 -23.14 -8.04 -0.54
C SER A 6 -24.43 -8.79 -0.21
N LYS A 7 -24.32 -9.84 0.54
CA LYS A 7 -25.40 -10.63 1.18
C LYS A 7 -25.78 -11.94 0.49
N SER A 8 -24.94 -12.95 0.61
CA SER A 8 -25.52 -14.29 0.69
C SER A 8 -24.65 -15.21 1.55
N VAL A 9 -25.22 -15.63 2.66
CA VAL A 9 -24.74 -16.75 3.47
C VAL A 9 -24.60 -18.01 2.62
N THR A 10 -25.28 -18.10 1.47
CA THR A 10 -25.16 -19.15 0.47
C THR A 10 -23.77 -19.22 -0.16
N SER A 11 -23.09 -18.06 -0.39
CA SER A 11 -21.71 -18.06 -0.89
C SER A 11 -20.73 -18.58 0.16
N CYS A 12 -20.96 -18.29 1.45
CA CYS A 12 -20.12 -18.79 2.53
C CYS A 12 -20.16 -20.32 2.68
N SER A 13 -21.30 -20.95 2.42
CA SER A 13 -21.44 -22.42 2.46
C SER A 13 -20.77 -23.09 1.28
N PHE A 14 -20.82 -22.50 0.08
CA PHE A 14 -20.14 -23.00 -1.10
C PHE A 14 -18.60 -22.93 -0.93
N PHE A 15 -18.07 -21.81 -0.44
CA PHE A 15 -16.64 -21.67 -0.15
C PHE A 15 -16.15 -22.56 0.99
N SER A 16 -17.02 -22.94 1.93
CA SER A 16 -16.68 -23.89 2.99
C SER A 16 -16.64 -25.34 2.49
N SER A 17 -17.44 -25.71 1.49
CA SER A 17 -17.53 -27.10 0.99
C SER A 17 -16.51 -27.38 -0.14
N ALA A 18 -16.22 -26.44 -1.00
CA ALA A 18 -15.31 -26.64 -2.13
C ALA A 18 -13.89 -27.08 -1.70
N PRO A 19 -13.21 -26.42 -0.73
CA PRO A 19 -11.92 -26.88 -0.23
C PRO A 19 -12.00 -28.23 0.50
N THR A 20 -13.12 -28.49 1.22
CA THR A 20 -13.28 -29.75 1.95
C THR A 20 -13.51 -30.96 1.04
N SER A 21 -13.85 -30.72 -0.23
CA SER A 21 -13.96 -31.78 -1.25
C SER A 21 -12.63 -32.00 -2.02
N GLY A 22 -11.49 -31.51 -1.51
CA GLY A 22 -10.22 -31.54 -2.23
C GLY A 22 -10.16 -30.54 -3.38
N GLY A 23 -11.01 -29.51 -3.34
CA GLY A 23 -11.11 -28.49 -4.37
C GLY A 23 -9.95 -27.50 -4.39
N LYS A 24 -9.88 -26.76 -5.47
CA LYS A 24 -8.90 -25.68 -5.69
C LYS A 24 -9.60 -24.34 -5.55
N LEU A 25 -8.99 -23.37 -4.87
CA LEU A 25 -9.59 -22.08 -4.61
C LEU A 25 -8.56 -20.95 -4.73
N ILE A 26 -8.92 -19.88 -5.40
CA ILE A 26 -8.23 -18.60 -5.33
C ILE A 26 -9.14 -17.63 -4.58
N LEU A 27 -8.65 -17.11 -3.46
CA LEU A 27 -9.38 -16.21 -2.57
C LEU A 27 -8.68 -14.86 -2.54
N LEU A 28 -9.42 -13.80 -2.91
CA LEU A 28 -8.99 -12.42 -2.77
C LEU A 28 -9.83 -11.78 -1.65
N ILE A 29 -9.14 -11.28 -0.64
CA ILE A 29 -9.73 -10.54 0.50
C ILE A 29 -8.99 -9.23 0.64
N ASP A 30 -9.61 -8.24 1.28
CA ASP A 30 -9.09 -6.88 1.26
C ASP A 30 -9.43 -6.15 2.57
N PRO A 31 -8.46 -5.59 3.28
CA PRO A 31 -8.75 -4.73 4.43
C PRO A 31 -9.33 -3.38 4.00
N HIS A 32 -8.99 -2.89 2.78
CA HIS A 32 -9.52 -1.65 2.23
C HIS A 32 -9.45 -1.64 0.70
N SER A 33 -10.56 -1.90 0.03
CA SER A 33 -10.59 -1.81 -1.43
C SER A 33 -10.65 -0.36 -1.89
N GLU A 34 -9.57 0.10 -2.48
CA GLU A 34 -9.40 1.40 -3.13
C GLU A 34 -10.33 1.53 -4.35
N GLY A 35 -10.50 0.42 -5.09
CA GLY A 35 -11.40 0.35 -6.23
C GLY A 35 -12.85 0.59 -5.82
N GLN A 36 -13.30 0.03 -4.71
CA GLN A 36 -14.65 0.28 -4.18
C GLN A 36 -14.77 1.68 -3.57
N ALA A 37 -13.75 2.14 -2.84
CA ALA A 37 -13.74 3.47 -2.22
C ALA A 37 -13.83 4.60 -3.24
N SER A 38 -13.28 4.41 -4.44
CA SER A 38 -13.32 5.40 -5.53
C SER A 38 -14.65 5.44 -6.30
N ARG A 39 -15.54 4.45 -6.10
CA ARG A 39 -16.83 4.38 -6.80
C ARG A 39 -17.92 5.05 -5.96
N PRO A 40 -18.76 5.91 -6.56
CA PRO A 40 -19.88 6.49 -5.82
C PRO A 40 -20.86 5.39 -5.41
N GLY A 41 -21.13 5.28 -4.13
CA GLY A 41 -22.17 4.43 -3.57
C GLY A 41 -23.58 5.02 -3.74
N PRO A 42 -24.62 4.38 -3.18
CA PRO A 42 -25.98 4.91 -3.19
C PRO A 42 -26.04 6.32 -2.61
N GLY A 43 -26.59 7.25 -3.39
CA GLY A 43 -26.66 8.67 -2.99
C GLY A 43 -25.38 9.47 -3.24
N GLY A 44 -24.43 8.95 -4.02
CA GLY A 44 -23.18 9.65 -4.40
C GLY A 44 -22.14 9.74 -3.29
N ARG A 45 -22.31 9.03 -2.18
CA ARG A 45 -21.34 8.97 -1.08
C ARG A 45 -20.44 7.77 -1.23
N PRO A 46 -19.15 7.84 -0.81
CA PRO A 46 -18.29 6.65 -0.75
C PRO A 46 -18.91 5.56 0.13
N PRO A 47 -18.67 4.27 -0.17
CA PRO A 47 -19.10 3.18 0.69
C PRO A 47 -18.53 3.35 2.11
N ALA A 48 -19.35 3.14 3.13
CA ALA A 48 -18.92 3.26 4.52
C ALA A 48 -17.90 2.19 4.94
N ASN A 49 -17.91 1.05 4.28
CA ASN A 49 -16.96 -0.04 4.51
C ASN A 49 -16.61 -0.71 3.18
N THR A 50 -15.31 -0.76 2.88
CA THR A 50 -14.73 -1.39 1.69
C THR A 50 -13.88 -2.60 2.03
N ALA A 51 -13.85 -3.02 3.31
CA ALA A 51 -13.18 -4.23 3.73
C ALA A 51 -14.00 -5.48 3.40
N SER A 52 -13.32 -6.53 2.98
CA SER A 52 -13.85 -7.88 2.90
C SER A 52 -13.17 -8.77 3.93
N SER A 53 -13.93 -9.35 4.84
CA SER A 53 -13.40 -10.25 5.86
C SER A 53 -13.99 -11.64 5.72
N LEU A 54 -13.11 -12.62 5.69
CA LEU A 54 -13.43 -14.03 5.79
C LEU A 54 -12.66 -14.69 6.95
N GLU A 55 -12.44 -13.95 8.01
CA GLU A 55 -11.63 -14.37 9.15
C GLU A 55 -12.08 -15.70 9.76
N ARG A 56 -13.39 -15.95 9.80
CA ARG A 56 -13.90 -17.24 10.26
C ARG A 56 -13.36 -18.39 9.41
N LEU A 57 -13.26 -18.21 8.10
CA LEU A 57 -12.78 -19.20 7.15
C LEU A 57 -11.27 -19.34 7.22
N THR A 58 -10.54 -18.22 7.14
CA THR A 58 -9.07 -18.20 7.20
C THR A 58 -8.56 -18.73 8.53
N ASN A 59 -9.22 -18.41 9.63
CA ASN A 59 -8.92 -18.95 10.95
C ASN A 59 -9.09 -20.47 11.04
N ALA A 60 -10.15 -21.01 10.43
CA ALA A 60 -10.36 -22.46 10.38
C ALA A 60 -9.27 -23.18 9.54
N TRP A 61 -8.71 -22.49 8.55
CA TRP A 61 -7.59 -23.01 7.74
C TRP A 61 -6.22 -22.82 8.41
N GLY A 62 -6.17 -22.17 9.56
CA GLY A 62 -4.93 -21.97 10.32
C GLY A 62 -4.09 -20.79 9.84
N ILE A 63 -4.72 -19.79 9.23
CA ILE A 63 -4.07 -18.52 8.88
C ILE A 63 -4.81 -17.33 9.51
N GLU A 64 -4.06 -16.31 9.82
CA GLU A 64 -4.53 -14.99 10.23
C GLU A 64 -4.49 -14.06 9.02
N ALA A 65 -5.60 -13.34 8.79
CA ALA A 65 -5.75 -12.35 7.74
C ALA A 65 -6.62 -11.19 8.27
N PRO A 66 -6.05 -10.26 9.05
CA PRO A 66 -6.81 -9.23 9.75
C PRO A 66 -7.38 -8.21 8.76
N SER A 67 -8.69 -7.97 8.84
CA SER A 67 -9.41 -7.02 7.97
C SER A 67 -9.29 -5.55 8.41
N ASP A 68 -8.66 -5.30 9.55
CA ASP A 68 -8.46 -3.97 10.14
C ASP A 68 -7.01 -3.46 10.04
N LYS A 69 -6.12 -4.21 9.40
CA LYS A 69 -4.71 -3.86 9.25
C LYS A 69 -4.29 -3.83 7.79
N VAL A 70 -3.43 -2.87 7.45
CA VAL A 70 -2.78 -2.76 6.14
C VAL A 70 -1.27 -2.74 6.28
N VAL A 71 -0.59 -3.14 5.22
CA VAL A 71 0.85 -3.07 5.07
C VAL A 71 1.22 -1.76 4.39
N LEU A 72 2.16 -1.05 4.98
CA LEU A 72 2.85 0.07 4.34
C LEU A 72 4.24 -0.41 3.93
N ASP A 73 4.68 -0.11 2.72
CA ASP A 73 6.02 -0.45 2.24
C ASP A 73 6.64 0.76 1.52
N LEU A 74 7.86 1.10 1.92
CA LEU A 74 8.59 2.21 1.29
C LEU A 74 9.28 1.76 0.00
N ARG A 75 9.70 0.50 -0.09
CA ARG A 75 10.29 -0.03 -1.32
C ARG A 75 9.18 -0.18 -2.37
N GLY A 76 9.38 0.43 -3.53
CA GLY A 76 8.36 0.42 -4.58
C GLY A 76 7.16 1.32 -4.32
N ALA A 77 7.17 2.15 -3.27
CA ALA A 77 6.08 3.08 -2.98
C ALA A 77 5.77 4.00 -4.16
N TRP A 78 4.48 4.19 -4.43
CA TRP A 78 4.05 5.04 -5.53
C TRP A 78 4.22 6.51 -5.20
N ARG A 79 4.70 7.24 -6.19
CA ARG A 79 4.79 8.69 -6.08
C ARG A 79 3.46 9.32 -6.46
N VAL A 80 2.80 9.88 -5.46
CA VAL A 80 1.50 10.54 -5.62
C VAL A 80 1.60 12.03 -5.40
N ARG A 81 0.60 12.77 -5.89
CA ARG A 81 0.49 14.20 -5.61
C ARG A 81 0.24 14.41 -4.12
N ALA A 82 1.02 15.28 -3.50
CA ALA A 82 0.80 15.71 -2.12
C ALA A 82 -0.45 16.62 -2.01
N ASN A 83 -0.94 16.84 -0.79
CA ASN A 83 -2.05 17.75 -0.58
C ASN A 83 -1.68 19.17 -1.01
N PRO A 84 -2.65 19.98 -1.51
CA PRO A 84 -2.39 21.35 -1.95
C PRO A 84 -1.79 22.26 -0.87
N GLN A 85 -2.02 21.95 0.42
CA GLN A 85 -1.47 22.69 1.56
C GLN A 85 -0.03 22.30 1.88
N ASP A 86 0.46 21.17 1.35
CA ASP A 86 1.81 20.70 1.58
C ASP A 86 2.80 21.51 0.74
N ARG A 87 4.00 21.71 1.29
CA ARG A 87 5.08 22.42 0.57
C ARG A 87 5.70 21.60 -0.55
N VAL A 88 5.53 20.28 -0.50
CA VAL A 88 6.00 19.34 -1.52
C VAL A 88 4.88 19.04 -2.52
N GLN A 89 5.24 18.92 -3.80
CA GLN A 89 4.25 18.65 -4.86
C GLN A 89 3.91 17.16 -4.99
N ALA A 90 4.85 16.29 -4.65
CA ALA A 90 4.70 14.85 -4.74
C ALA A 90 5.40 14.15 -3.57
N VAL A 91 4.86 13.03 -3.13
CA VAL A 91 5.31 12.26 -1.98
C VAL A 91 5.16 10.77 -2.26
N ASP A 92 6.02 9.94 -1.65
CA ASP A 92 5.89 8.49 -1.73
C ASP A 92 4.73 8.05 -0.83
N TYR A 93 3.69 7.47 -1.45
CA TYR A 93 2.55 6.94 -0.74
C TYR A 93 2.77 5.45 -0.45
N VAL A 94 3.26 5.18 0.74
CA VAL A 94 3.70 3.86 1.18
C VAL A 94 2.60 2.81 1.28
N ALA A 95 1.32 3.20 1.16
CA ALA A 95 0.19 2.27 1.10
C ALA A 95 -0.03 1.68 -0.32
N TRP A 96 0.51 2.32 -1.36
CA TRP A 96 0.50 1.81 -2.73
C TRP A 96 1.93 1.54 -3.16
N PHE A 97 2.24 0.29 -3.42
CA PHE A 97 3.63 -0.11 -3.67
C PHE A 97 3.73 -1.27 -4.67
N ASN A 98 4.89 -1.35 -5.30
CA ASN A 98 5.27 -2.43 -6.19
C ASN A 98 6.15 -3.43 -5.44
N THR A 99 5.85 -4.71 -5.56
CA THR A 99 6.75 -5.78 -5.10
C THR A 99 7.58 -6.28 -6.28
N GLN A 100 8.85 -6.58 -6.05
CA GLN A 100 9.82 -6.95 -7.09
C GLN A 100 10.91 -7.85 -6.51
N GLY A 101 11.67 -8.51 -7.38
CA GLY A 101 12.85 -9.26 -7.01
C GLY A 101 12.59 -10.31 -5.94
N ASP A 102 13.29 -10.23 -4.82
CA ASP A 102 13.21 -11.18 -3.71
C ASP A 102 11.84 -11.23 -3.00
N SER A 103 11.01 -10.22 -3.23
CA SER A 103 9.63 -10.19 -2.71
C SER A 103 8.67 -11.10 -3.47
N ILE A 104 9.07 -11.65 -4.61
CA ILE A 104 8.28 -12.56 -5.46
C ILE A 104 8.94 -13.93 -5.46
N ALA A 105 8.22 -14.98 -5.06
CA ALA A 105 8.76 -16.33 -4.96
C ALA A 105 9.14 -16.88 -6.34
N GLN A 106 10.43 -17.07 -6.57
CA GLN A 106 10.97 -17.60 -7.81
C GLN A 106 10.85 -19.13 -7.93
N GLY A 107 10.63 -19.84 -6.83
CA GLY A 107 10.45 -21.29 -6.81
C GLY A 107 9.03 -21.77 -7.13
N GLU A 108 8.08 -20.85 -7.27
CA GLU A 108 6.67 -21.15 -7.56
C GLU A 108 6.33 -20.85 -9.02
N VAL A 109 5.78 -21.84 -9.73
CA VAL A 109 5.51 -21.73 -11.17
C VAL A 109 4.66 -20.51 -11.54
N ALA A 110 3.69 -20.19 -10.71
CA ALA A 110 2.78 -19.06 -10.95
C ALA A 110 3.45 -17.70 -10.84
N THR A 111 4.56 -17.60 -10.11
CA THR A 111 5.22 -16.30 -9.78
C THR A 111 6.64 -16.20 -10.32
N ALA A 112 7.29 -17.32 -10.70
CA ALA A 112 8.72 -17.38 -11.07
C ALA A 112 9.15 -16.42 -12.19
N GLN A 113 8.21 -15.96 -13.02
CA GLN A 113 8.52 -15.14 -14.18
C GLN A 113 7.90 -13.74 -14.09
N LEU A 114 7.33 -13.39 -12.94
CA LEU A 114 6.83 -12.06 -12.69
C LEU A 114 7.98 -11.15 -12.27
N ASN A 115 8.02 -9.96 -12.83
CA ASN A 115 9.01 -8.94 -12.50
C ASN A 115 8.49 -8.00 -11.42
N GLN A 116 7.22 -7.60 -11.51
CA GLN A 116 6.61 -6.61 -10.64
C GLN A 116 5.13 -6.90 -10.45
N VAL A 117 4.66 -6.82 -9.21
CA VAL A 117 3.22 -6.85 -8.87
C VAL A 117 2.90 -5.62 -8.02
N THR A 118 1.83 -4.93 -8.36
CA THR A 118 1.38 -3.73 -7.66
C THR A 118 0.28 -4.08 -6.66
N PHE A 119 0.39 -3.53 -5.47
CA PHE A 119 -0.59 -3.64 -4.39
C PHE A 119 -1.03 -2.26 -3.90
N ALA A 120 -2.29 -2.19 -3.43
CA ALA A 120 -2.89 -0.96 -2.97
C ALA A 120 -3.65 -1.16 -1.67
N SER A 121 -3.13 -0.62 -0.57
CA SER A 121 -3.68 -0.78 0.79
C SER A 121 -3.84 -2.25 1.20
N ALA A 122 -2.91 -3.10 0.74
CA ALA A 122 -2.91 -4.54 0.98
C ALA A 122 -2.85 -4.90 2.46
N GLY A 123 -3.51 -5.99 2.85
CA GLY A 123 -3.32 -6.65 4.14
C GLY A 123 -2.16 -7.65 4.12
N PHE A 124 -2.07 -8.44 5.17
CA PHE A 124 -1.05 -9.50 5.27
C PHE A 124 -1.65 -10.80 5.76
N LEU A 125 -0.90 -11.88 5.52
CA LEU A 125 -1.22 -13.23 5.92
C LEU A 125 -0.16 -13.73 6.90
N ARG A 126 -0.58 -14.40 7.96
CA ARG A 126 0.32 -15.03 8.93
C ARG A 126 -0.15 -16.44 9.21
N ARG A 127 0.77 -17.41 9.16
CA ARG A 127 0.47 -18.78 9.57
C ARG A 127 0.28 -18.81 11.09
N LYS A 128 -0.79 -19.45 11.56
CA LYS A 128 -1.02 -19.68 12.99
C LYS A 128 -0.17 -20.82 13.51
N ASP A 129 0.21 -20.73 14.77
CA ASP A 129 0.88 -21.84 15.46
C ASP A 129 -0.03 -23.08 15.48
N GLY A 130 0.57 -24.23 15.22
CA GLY A 130 -0.18 -25.51 15.14
C GLY A 130 -1.04 -25.69 13.90
N ALA A 131 -1.02 -24.78 12.92
CA ALA A 131 -1.70 -24.97 11.64
C ALA A 131 -1.21 -26.23 10.92
N ARG A 132 -2.14 -27.03 10.41
CA ARG A 132 -1.86 -28.29 9.69
C ARG A 132 -1.55 -28.10 8.22
N VAL A 133 -1.83 -26.90 7.70
CA VAL A 133 -1.56 -26.57 6.30
C VAL A 133 -0.09 -26.18 6.11
N GLU A 134 0.47 -26.60 5.00
CA GLU A 134 1.69 -26.03 4.46
C GLU A 134 1.40 -24.62 3.98
N PHE A 135 2.15 -23.65 4.44
CA PHE A 135 2.00 -22.23 4.11
C PHE A 135 3.21 -21.77 3.29
N THR A 136 3.03 -21.58 2.00
CA THR A 136 4.09 -21.14 1.08
C THR A 136 3.85 -19.67 0.70
N PRO A 137 4.70 -18.74 1.12
CA PRO A 137 4.65 -17.36 0.67
C PRO A 137 4.86 -17.29 -0.85
N LEU A 138 3.98 -16.57 -1.55
CA LEU A 138 4.09 -16.30 -2.99
C LEU A 138 4.62 -14.90 -3.25
N ILE A 139 4.09 -13.91 -2.52
CA ILE A 139 4.50 -12.51 -2.62
C ILE A 139 4.53 -11.91 -1.22
N THR A 140 5.60 -11.16 -0.95
CA THR A 140 5.81 -10.48 0.33
C THR A 140 6.06 -8.98 0.12
N SER A 141 5.85 -8.20 1.16
CA SER A 141 6.41 -6.84 1.22
C SER A 141 7.94 -6.91 1.36
N SER A 142 8.59 -5.76 1.26
CA SER A 142 10.00 -5.64 1.62
C SER A 142 10.20 -5.59 3.15
N PRO A 143 11.43 -5.76 3.64
CA PRO A 143 11.74 -5.49 5.06
C PRO A 143 11.57 -4.01 5.46
N ARG A 144 11.48 -3.09 4.48
CA ARG A 144 11.19 -1.67 4.72
C ARG A 144 9.68 -1.41 4.81
N SER A 145 8.97 -2.26 5.54
CA SER A 145 7.53 -2.22 5.71
C SER A 145 7.12 -2.15 7.17
N MET A 146 5.85 -1.84 7.41
CA MET A 146 5.21 -1.88 8.73
C MET A 146 3.72 -2.17 8.60
N GLU A 147 3.10 -2.57 9.68
CA GLU A 147 1.64 -2.73 9.81
C GLU A 147 1.02 -1.49 10.44
N VAL A 148 -0.13 -1.06 9.93
CA VAL A 148 -0.92 0.01 10.53
C VAL A 148 -2.41 -0.31 10.49
N ASP A 149 -3.19 0.41 11.31
CA ASP A 149 -4.65 0.31 11.23
C ASP A 149 -5.16 0.78 9.87
N ALA A 150 -6.06 0.01 9.26
CA ALA A 150 -6.66 0.33 7.96
C ALA A 150 -7.41 1.68 7.98
N ALA A 151 -7.86 2.15 9.15
CA ALA A 151 -8.45 3.48 9.30
C ALA A 151 -7.54 4.61 8.80
N LYS A 152 -6.20 4.46 8.92
CA LYS A 152 -5.23 5.46 8.44
C LYS A 152 -5.21 5.66 6.93
N VAL A 153 -5.69 4.67 6.17
CA VAL A 153 -5.77 4.73 4.70
C VAL A 153 -7.21 4.87 4.19
N ARG A 154 -8.21 4.59 5.04
CA ARG A 154 -9.64 4.71 4.68
C ARG A 154 -10.18 6.13 4.79
N GLU A 155 -9.83 6.84 5.86
CA GLU A 155 -10.46 8.11 6.25
C GLU A 155 -9.64 9.30 5.77
N ASN A 156 -9.86 9.73 4.52
CA ASN A 156 -9.15 10.87 3.92
C ASN A 156 -7.62 10.79 4.10
N PRO A 157 -6.96 9.77 3.56
CA PRO A 157 -5.54 9.57 3.78
C PRO A 157 -4.76 10.80 3.32
N ASN A 158 -3.91 11.31 4.20
CA ASN A 158 -2.92 12.31 3.85
C ASN A 158 -1.59 11.59 3.55
N PRO A 159 -1.16 11.44 2.29
CA PRO A 159 0.06 10.72 1.95
C PRO A 159 1.31 11.24 2.68
N THR A 160 1.40 12.56 2.85
CA THR A 160 2.52 13.21 3.57
C THR A 160 2.53 12.80 5.05
N GLN A 161 1.37 12.75 5.70
CA GLN A 161 1.27 12.34 7.10
C GLN A 161 1.53 10.84 7.26
N VAL A 162 0.97 10.01 6.39
CA VAL A 162 1.20 8.55 6.39
C VAL A 162 2.70 8.25 6.27
N LEU A 163 3.40 8.92 5.34
CA LEU A 163 4.85 8.79 5.22
C LEU A 163 5.60 9.38 6.43
N ALA A 164 5.10 10.47 7.01
CA ALA A 164 5.69 11.07 8.20
C ALA A 164 5.66 10.16 9.43
N ASP A 165 4.60 9.35 9.54
CA ASP A 165 4.40 8.39 10.65
C ASP A 165 5.04 7.03 10.35
N PHE A 166 5.53 6.81 9.14
CA PHE A 166 6.11 5.55 8.70
C PHE A 166 7.40 5.22 9.48
N ARG A 167 7.43 4.02 10.10
CA ARG A 167 8.57 3.49 10.85
C ARG A 167 8.71 1.99 10.53
N PRO A 168 9.54 1.61 9.57
CA PRO A 168 9.74 0.21 9.22
C PRO A 168 10.34 -0.56 10.39
N ASP A 169 9.89 -1.79 10.58
CA ASP A 169 10.34 -2.66 11.67
C ASP A 169 11.29 -3.78 11.22
N GLY A 170 11.71 -3.77 9.97
CA GLY A 170 12.66 -4.74 9.41
C GLY A 170 12.05 -6.08 9.04
N GLN A 171 10.71 -6.23 9.10
CA GLN A 171 10.02 -7.48 8.80
C GLN A 171 9.26 -7.40 7.48
N ALA A 172 9.43 -8.42 6.62
CA ALA A 172 8.60 -8.60 5.45
C ALA A 172 7.27 -9.27 5.83
N ARG A 173 6.16 -8.85 5.19
CA ARG A 173 4.81 -9.38 5.40
C ARG A 173 4.37 -10.17 4.18
N VAL A 174 3.77 -11.34 4.41
CA VAL A 174 3.22 -12.14 3.32
C VAL A 174 1.90 -11.53 2.88
N ILE A 175 1.80 -11.15 1.60
CA ILE A 175 0.58 -10.57 1.01
C ILE A 175 -0.20 -11.65 0.27
N ALA A 176 0.50 -12.55 -0.42
CA ALA A 176 -0.08 -13.68 -1.12
C ALA A 176 0.60 -14.98 -0.68
N ALA A 177 -0.20 -16.03 -0.43
CA ALA A 177 0.31 -17.32 -0.02
C ALA A 177 -0.48 -18.46 -0.66
N ARG A 178 0.18 -19.62 -0.84
CA ARG A 178 -0.45 -20.89 -1.14
C ARG A 178 -0.57 -21.72 0.12
N LEU A 179 -1.74 -22.33 0.31
CA LEU A 179 -2.02 -23.26 1.37
C LEU A 179 -2.25 -24.65 0.76
N ARG A 180 -1.52 -25.63 1.22
CA ARG A 180 -1.71 -27.04 0.84
C ARG A 180 -1.92 -27.88 2.10
N GLY A 181 -2.78 -28.87 2.01
CA GLY A 181 -3.00 -29.81 3.11
C GLY A 181 -4.45 -29.93 3.53
N GLU A 182 -4.66 -30.58 4.66
CA GLU A 182 -5.98 -30.78 5.24
C GLU A 182 -6.49 -29.48 5.89
N VAL A 183 -7.67 -29.04 5.48
CA VAL A 183 -8.33 -27.87 6.06
C VAL A 183 -9.57 -28.23 6.84
N ALA A 184 -9.83 -27.51 7.93
CA ALA A 184 -11.05 -27.64 8.72
C ALA A 184 -12.16 -26.76 8.15
N THR A 185 -13.41 -27.15 8.40
CA THR A 185 -14.58 -26.32 8.10
C THR A 185 -14.62 -25.10 9.02
N ALA A 186 -15.14 -23.99 8.49
CA ALA A 186 -15.49 -22.81 9.29
C ALA A 186 -16.76 -23.01 10.16
N PHE A 187 -17.44 -24.14 10.01
CA PHE A 187 -18.70 -24.48 10.69
C PHE A 187 -18.59 -25.85 11.39
N PRO A 188 -17.87 -25.94 12.51
CA PRO A 188 -17.61 -27.21 13.19
C PRO A 188 -18.90 -27.92 13.69
N ASP A 189 -19.93 -27.13 14.03
CA ASP A 189 -21.19 -27.61 14.61
C ASP A 189 -22.20 -28.08 13.54
N GLY A 190 -21.82 -28.08 12.27
CA GLY A 190 -22.70 -28.49 11.17
C GLY A 190 -22.82 -27.43 10.08
N ALA A 191 -23.52 -27.76 9.01
CA ALA A 191 -23.70 -26.85 7.88
C ALA A 191 -24.43 -25.56 8.32
N PRO A 192 -24.01 -24.37 7.82
CA PRO A 192 -24.63 -23.09 8.19
C PRO A 192 -26.13 -23.12 7.87
N PRO A 193 -26.95 -22.40 8.66
CA PRO A 193 -28.40 -22.32 8.41
C PRO A 193 -28.64 -21.66 7.05
N VAL A 194 -29.69 -22.13 6.36
CA VAL A 194 -30.15 -21.50 5.12
C VAL A 194 -30.87 -20.22 5.45
N GLN A 195 -30.77 -19.20 4.60
CA GLN A 195 -31.49 -17.95 4.78
C GLN A 195 -33.01 -18.20 4.83
N GLN A 196 -33.70 -17.38 5.65
CA GLN A 196 -35.17 -17.46 5.72
C GLN A 196 -35.79 -17.33 4.32
N GLY A 197 -36.59 -18.35 3.95
CA GLY A 197 -37.28 -18.43 2.65
C GLY A 197 -36.46 -19.09 1.53
N ALA A 198 -35.24 -19.56 1.80
CA ALA A 198 -34.49 -20.38 0.85
C ALA A 198 -34.46 -21.85 1.29
N GLU A 199 -34.69 -22.76 0.36
CA GLU A 199 -34.50 -24.18 0.59
C GLU A 199 -33.09 -24.61 0.20
N ARG A 200 -32.54 -25.58 0.94
CA ARG A 200 -31.26 -26.17 0.58
C ARG A 200 -31.47 -27.07 -0.62
N PRO A 201 -30.69 -26.92 -1.73
CA PRO A 201 -30.79 -27.82 -2.86
C PRO A 201 -30.71 -29.30 -2.41
N ALA A 202 -31.49 -30.17 -3.00
CA ALA A 202 -31.55 -31.60 -2.64
C ALA A 202 -30.20 -32.31 -2.88
N ASP A 203 -29.41 -31.82 -3.81
CA ASP A 203 -28.08 -32.30 -4.18
C ASP A 203 -26.93 -31.59 -3.43
N PHE A 204 -27.26 -30.77 -2.39
CA PHE A 204 -26.23 -30.09 -1.60
C PHE A 204 -25.35 -31.11 -0.89
N PRO A 205 -24.02 -31.01 -1.01
CA PRO A 205 -23.10 -31.97 -0.41
C PRO A 205 -23.28 -32.09 1.11
N ALA A 206 -23.12 -33.31 1.62
CA ALA A 206 -23.11 -33.52 3.06
C ALA A 206 -22.05 -32.67 3.76
N HIS A 207 -22.39 -32.17 4.95
CA HIS A 207 -21.46 -31.40 5.74
C HIS A 207 -20.24 -32.25 6.12
N ARG A 208 -19.04 -31.66 5.98
CA ARG A 208 -17.76 -32.29 6.33
C ARG A 208 -17.00 -31.40 7.31
N ALA A 209 -16.51 -32.01 8.37
CA ALA A 209 -15.71 -31.30 9.38
C ALA A 209 -14.30 -30.95 8.88
N ARG A 210 -13.79 -31.72 7.90
CA ARG A 210 -12.46 -31.54 7.29
C ARG A 210 -12.49 -31.91 5.81
N SER A 211 -11.45 -31.47 5.08
CA SER A 211 -11.26 -31.89 3.69
C SER A 211 -10.95 -33.39 3.60
N GLU A 212 -11.46 -34.08 2.58
CA GLU A 212 -11.17 -35.49 2.28
C GLU A 212 -9.83 -35.71 1.57
N GLY A 213 -9.14 -34.64 1.27
CA GLY A 213 -7.82 -34.64 0.63
C GLY A 213 -7.10 -33.33 0.87
N ALA A 214 -5.92 -33.24 0.31
CA ALA A 214 -5.15 -31.99 0.37
C ALA A 214 -5.85 -30.90 -0.43
N ALA A 215 -6.37 -29.88 0.25
CA ALA A 215 -6.83 -28.67 -0.38
C ALA A 215 -5.64 -27.92 -1.01
N ASN A 216 -5.89 -27.19 -2.10
CA ASN A 216 -4.93 -26.30 -2.72
C ASN A 216 -5.59 -24.91 -2.82
N ILE A 217 -5.21 -24.01 -1.94
CA ILE A 217 -5.86 -22.71 -1.78
C ILE A 217 -4.78 -21.64 -1.98
N ILE A 218 -5.10 -20.63 -2.76
CA ILE A 218 -4.30 -19.41 -2.87
C ILE A 218 -5.08 -18.29 -2.23
N VAL A 219 -4.43 -17.55 -1.34
CA VAL A 219 -5.02 -16.37 -0.69
C VAL A 219 -4.17 -15.16 -1.05
N ILE A 220 -4.82 -14.12 -1.54
CA ILE A 220 -4.23 -12.80 -1.78
C ILE A 220 -4.99 -11.80 -0.90
N HIS A 221 -4.27 -11.05 -0.07
CA HIS A 221 -4.87 -10.08 0.84
C HIS A 221 -4.85 -8.67 0.26
N ASP A 222 -5.30 -8.57 -0.97
CA ASP A 222 -5.54 -7.35 -1.73
C ASP A 222 -6.42 -7.71 -2.94
N ALA A 223 -7.64 -7.19 -3.00
CA ALA A 223 -8.53 -7.41 -4.14
C ALA A 223 -8.29 -6.38 -5.25
N ASP A 224 -7.64 -5.26 -4.93
CA ASP A 224 -7.29 -4.21 -5.88
C ASP A 224 -6.16 -4.63 -6.84
N VAL A 225 -5.54 -5.79 -6.60
CA VAL A 225 -4.65 -6.45 -7.58
C VAL A 225 -5.34 -6.64 -8.94
N LEU A 226 -6.68 -6.67 -8.98
CA LEU A 226 -7.51 -6.76 -10.19
C LEU A 226 -7.98 -5.40 -10.72
N GLU A 227 -7.76 -4.31 -10.01
CA GLU A 227 -8.21 -2.97 -10.42
C GLU A 227 -7.24 -2.39 -11.46
N ASP A 228 -7.72 -2.16 -12.69
CA ASP A 228 -6.91 -1.76 -13.85
C ASP A 228 -5.99 -0.58 -13.58
N ARG A 229 -6.43 0.43 -12.83
CA ARG A 229 -5.63 1.62 -12.53
C ARG A 229 -4.30 1.34 -11.85
N PHE A 230 -4.15 0.18 -11.18
CA PHE A 230 -2.93 -0.21 -10.48
C PHE A 230 -1.94 -1.01 -11.32
N TRP A 231 -2.32 -1.41 -12.55
CA TRP A 231 -1.42 -2.19 -13.39
C TRP A 231 -1.54 -1.94 -14.89
N VAL A 232 -2.56 -1.18 -15.34
CA VAL A 232 -2.78 -0.85 -16.76
C VAL A 232 -2.84 0.66 -16.95
N ARG A 233 -2.11 1.17 -17.91
CA ARG A 233 -2.24 2.54 -18.39
C ARG A 233 -3.06 2.55 -19.67
N VAL A 234 -4.20 3.22 -19.66
CA VAL A 234 -5.03 3.42 -20.84
C VAL A 234 -4.68 4.79 -21.42
N GLN A 235 -4.27 4.81 -22.68
CA GLN A 235 -3.97 6.03 -23.43
C GLN A 235 -4.86 6.10 -24.67
N ASP A 236 -5.39 7.29 -24.96
CA ASP A 236 -6.07 7.53 -26.22
C ASP A 236 -5.02 7.83 -27.31
N PHE A 237 -5.00 7.02 -28.34
CA PHE A 237 -4.11 7.19 -29.48
C PHE A 237 -4.98 7.30 -30.74
N PHE A 238 -5.16 8.51 -31.24
CA PHE A 238 -6.00 8.82 -32.42
C PHE A 238 -7.44 8.28 -32.34
N GLY A 239 -8.07 8.39 -31.14
CA GLY A 239 -9.43 7.91 -30.90
C GLY A 239 -9.53 6.41 -30.63
N GLN A 240 -8.40 5.70 -30.54
CA GLN A 240 -8.34 4.32 -30.08
C GLN A 240 -7.72 4.25 -28.69
N GLN A 241 -8.41 3.57 -27.79
CA GLN A 241 -7.87 3.32 -26.44
C GLN A 241 -6.86 2.17 -26.50
N VAL A 242 -5.60 2.49 -26.21
CA VAL A 242 -4.52 1.49 -26.08
C VAL A 242 -4.26 1.26 -24.60
N ALA A 243 -4.48 0.03 -24.15
CA ALA A 243 -4.19 -0.42 -22.81
C ALA A 243 -2.78 -1.04 -22.76
N THR A 244 -1.89 -0.46 -21.96
CA THR A 244 -0.52 -0.94 -21.79
C THR A 244 -0.29 -1.31 -20.34
N PRO A 245 -0.05 -2.61 -20.02
CA PRO A 245 0.33 -3.02 -18.68
C PRO A 245 1.68 -2.42 -18.27
N PHE A 246 1.79 -1.94 -17.05
CA PHE A 246 3.06 -1.51 -16.46
C PHE A 246 3.45 -2.37 -15.24
N SER A 247 2.61 -3.33 -14.87
CA SER A 247 2.83 -4.30 -13.82
C SER A 247 2.21 -5.64 -14.21
N ASP A 248 2.71 -6.73 -13.66
CA ASP A 248 2.37 -8.12 -14.04
C ASP A 248 1.13 -8.66 -13.31
N ASN A 249 0.27 -7.79 -12.76
CA ASN A 249 -0.92 -8.21 -12.02
C ASN A 249 -1.83 -9.13 -12.83
N GLY A 250 -2.09 -8.78 -14.09
CA GLY A 250 -2.89 -9.62 -14.99
C GLY A 250 -2.23 -10.97 -15.25
N ALA A 251 -0.89 -10.99 -15.44
CA ALA A 251 -0.13 -12.22 -15.60
C ALA A 251 -0.16 -13.08 -14.34
N LEU A 252 -0.03 -12.47 -13.15
CA LEU A 252 -0.17 -13.17 -11.87
C LEU A 252 -1.50 -13.94 -11.80
N ILE A 253 -2.62 -13.26 -12.02
CA ILE A 253 -3.95 -13.89 -11.92
C ILE A 253 -4.11 -15.00 -12.98
N ALA A 254 -3.69 -14.76 -14.23
CA ALA A 254 -3.74 -15.77 -15.27
C ALA A 254 -2.89 -17.00 -14.92
N ASN A 255 -1.67 -16.81 -14.44
CA ASN A 255 -0.79 -17.90 -14.02
C ASN A 255 -1.36 -18.67 -12.82
N LEU A 256 -1.96 -17.98 -11.85
CA LEU A 256 -2.62 -18.62 -10.71
C LEU A 256 -3.79 -19.49 -11.15
N VAL A 257 -4.63 -19.00 -12.07
CA VAL A 257 -5.75 -19.77 -12.62
C VAL A 257 -5.24 -20.99 -13.40
N ASP A 258 -4.24 -20.82 -14.26
CA ASP A 258 -3.66 -21.91 -15.04
C ASP A 258 -3.01 -22.98 -14.14
N THR A 259 -2.23 -22.57 -13.13
CA THR A 259 -1.64 -23.47 -12.13
C THR A 259 -2.72 -24.24 -11.37
N MET A 260 -3.79 -23.55 -10.99
CA MET A 260 -4.91 -24.20 -10.31
C MET A 260 -5.72 -25.11 -11.25
N ALA A 261 -5.78 -24.82 -12.55
CA ALA A 261 -6.39 -25.70 -13.55
C ALA A 261 -5.50 -26.93 -13.90
N GLY A 262 -4.21 -26.93 -13.51
CA GLY A 262 -3.27 -28.01 -13.81
C GLY A 262 -2.43 -27.78 -15.07
N GLY A 263 -2.34 -26.52 -15.51
CA GLY A 263 -1.63 -26.11 -16.75
C GLY A 263 -0.18 -25.67 -16.56
N ASP A 264 0.54 -26.20 -15.58
CA ASP A 264 1.92 -25.75 -15.21
C ASP A 264 2.89 -25.70 -16.42
N ALA A 265 2.72 -26.57 -17.41
CA ALA A 265 3.57 -26.62 -18.61
C ALA A 265 3.37 -25.43 -19.56
N LEU A 266 2.20 -24.77 -19.53
CA LEU A 266 1.91 -23.64 -20.43
C LEU A 266 2.40 -22.30 -19.90
N ILE A 267 2.64 -22.18 -18.60
CA ILE A 267 3.08 -20.93 -17.97
C ILE A 267 4.48 -20.56 -18.43
N SER A 268 5.38 -21.53 -18.55
CA SER A 268 6.77 -21.33 -19.03
C SER A 268 6.87 -20.77 -20.46
N LEU A 269 5.80 -20.87 -21.25
CA LEU A 269 5.75 -20.37 -22.63
C LEU A 269 5.25 -18.93 -22.72
N ARG A 270 4.43 -18.46 -21.76
CA ARG A 270 3.80 -17.12 -21.78
C ARG A 270 4.73 -15.99 -21.37
N SER A 271 5.72 -16.27 -20.57
CA SER A 271 6.46 -15.26 -19.80
C SER A 271 7.76 -14.81 -20.45
N ARG A 272 7.83 -14.76 -21.77
CA ARG A 272 8.87 -14.00 -22.47
C ARG A 272 8.48 -12.52 -22.60
N GLY A 273 7.96 -11.93 -21.49
CA GLY A 273 7.71 -10.50 -21.38
C GLY A 273 9.01 -9.72 -21.20
N GLU A 274 9.03 -8.48 -21.66
CA GLU A 274 10.17 -7.57 -21.50
C GLU A 274 10.48 -7.40 -19.99
N SER A 275 11.71 -7.74 -19.62
CA SER A 275 12.21 -7.54 -18.26
C SER A 275 12.42 -6.05 -18.03
N LEU A 276 11.45 -5.37 -17.43
CA LEU A 276 11.67 -4.08 -16.81
C LEU A 276 12.56 -4.30 -15.58
N ARG A 277 13.85 -4.01 -15.70
CA ARG A 277 14.76 -3.94 -14.54
C ARG A 277 14.66 -2.55 -13.95
N PRO A 278 13.96 -2.36 -12.81
CA PRO A 278 13.95 -1.07 -12.14
C PRO A 278 15.37 -0.72 -11.65
N PHE A 279 15.72 0.55 -11.72
CA PHE A 279 16.97 1.07 -11.16
C PHE A 279 16.85 1.19 -9.63
N GLU A 280 16.71 0.05 -8.93
CA GLU A 280 16.50 0.00 -7.47
C GLU A 280 17.53 0.84 -6.70
N VAL A 281 18.79 0.77 -7.11
CA VAL A 281 19.88 1.53 -6.49
C VAL A 281 19.66 3.04 -6.64
N VAL A 282 19.17 3.49 -7.80
CA VAL A 282 18.89 4.91 -8.08
C VAL A 282 17.70 5.39 -7.26
N ASP A 283 16.66 4.56 -7.18
CA ASP A 283 15.48 4.86 -6.39
C ASP A 283 15.80 4.90 -4.89
N ASP A 284 16.67 4.03 -4.40
CA ASP A 284 17.12 4.05 -3.00
C ASP A 284 17.97 5.29 -2.70
N ILE A 285 18.91 5.66 -3.58
CA ILE A 285 19.71 6.90 -3.43
C ILE A 285 18.79 8.12 -3.42
N ARG A 286 17.82 8.18 -4.33
CA ARG A 286 16.83 9.28 -4.36
C ARG A 286 16.03 9.35 -3.06
N ARG A 287 15.52 8.20 -2.57
CA ARG A 287 14.73 8.13 -1.32
C ARG A 287 15.55 8.55 -0.10
N ASP A 288 16.80 8.15 -0.03
CA ASP A 288 17.68 8.52 1.07
C ASP A 288 17.98 10.03 1.04
N ALA A 289 18.22 10.61 -0.13
CA ALA A 289 18.39 12.05 -0.30
C ALA A 289 17.11 12.81 0.11
N GLU A 290 15.95 12.37 -0.33
CA GLU A 290 14.66 12.97 0.04
C GLU A 290 14.33 12.79 1.54
N ALA A 291 14.74 11.69 2.18
CA ALA A 291 14.53 11.47 3.61
C ALA A 291 15.38 12.45 4.46
N ARG A 292 16.64 12.65 4.09
CA ARG A 292 17.53 13.64 4.73
C ARG A 292 16.99 15.07 4.55
N PHE A 293 16.55 15.38 3.35
CA PHE A 293 15.91 16.67 3.05
C PHE A 293 14.70 16.93 3.95
N ARG A 294 13.77 15.96 4.04
CA ARG A 294 12.57 16.08 4.88
C ARG A 294 12.88 16.27 6.36
N GLN A 295 13.93 15.63 6.86
CA GLN A 295 14.37 15.82 8.24
C GLN A 295 14.85 17.28 8.46
N THR A 296 15.75 17.75 7.61
CA THR A 296 16.28 19.12 7.68
C THR A 296 15.18 20.18 7.49
N GLU A 297 14.25 19.95 6.56
CA GLU A 297 13.12 20.84 6.33
C GLU A 297 12.21 20.93 7.56
N ARG A 298 11.94 19.81 8.24
CA ARG A 298 11.16 19.80 9.49
C ARG A 298 11.83 20.59 10.60
N GLU A 299 13.12 20.35 10.82
CA GLU A 299 13.89 21.05 11.84
C GLU A 299 13.89 22.57 11.60
N LEU A 300 14.14 23.00 10.36
CA LEU A 300 14.11 24.41 9.99
C LEU A 300 12.70 25.01 10.08
N THR A 301 11.67 24.27 9.74
CA THR A 301 10.28 24.71 9.85
C THR A 301 9.87 24.88 11.30
N GLN A 302 10.18 23.92 12.17
CA GLN A 302 9.92 24.03 13.61
C GLN A 302 10.65 25.23 14.22
N ARG A 303 11.90 25.44 13.82
CA ARG A 303 12.69 26.61 14.26
C ARG A 303 12.04 27.91 13.78
N LEU A 304 11.58 27.97 12.54
CA LEU A 304 10.89 29.13 12.00
C LEU A 304 9.61 29.44 12.78
N GLU A 305 8.77 28.44 13.02
CA GLU A 305 7.52 28.58 13.77
C GLU A 305 7.76 29.02 15.22
N ALA A 306 8.77 28.46 15.88
CA ALA A 306 9.15 28.85 17.23
C ALA A 306 9.61 30.32 17.30
N THR A 307 10.45 30.75 16.33
CA THR A 307 10.94 32.13 16.26
C THR A 307 9.81 33.10 15.90
N GLU A 308 8.90 32.73 14.99
CA GLU A 308 7.73 33.55 14.65
C GLU A 308 6.76 33.67 15.83
N LYS A 309 6.60 32.59 16.62
CA LYS A 309 5.80 32.63 17.86
C LYS A 309 6.44 33.56 18.88
N ARG A 310 7.74 33.44 19.11
CA ARG A 310 8.49 34.34 20.02
C ARG A 310 8.38 35.81 19.58
N LEU A 311 8.49 36.08 18.29
CA LEU A 311 8.33 37.43 17.75
C LEU A 311 6.93 37.99 17.98
N ARG A 312 5.88 37.15 17.87
CA ARG A 312 4.51 37.59 18.19
C ARG A 312 4.34 37.92 19.67
N GLU A 313 4.89 37.05 20.55
CA GLU A 313 4.84 37.28 22.01
C GLU A 313 5.56 38.57 22.42
N LEU A 314 6.74 38.83 21.86
CA LEU A 314 7.48 40.08 22.10
C LEU A 314 6.72 41.32 21.62
N ARG A 315 5.93 41.23 20.55
CA ARG A 315 5.09 42.32 20.05
C ARG A 315 3.83 42.57 20.83
N GLN A 316 3.27 41.54 21.48
CA GLN A 316 2.03 41.66 22.24
C GLN A 316 2.24 42.17 23.67
N GLY A 317 3.49 42.20 24.16
CA GLY A 317 3.79 42.59 25.54
C GLY A 317 3.25 41.59 26.58
N PRO A 318 3.61 41.69 27.86
CA PRO A 318 3.09 40.84 28.91
C PRO A 318 1.59 41.12 29.09
N GLN A 319 0.76 40.16 28.73
CA GLN A 319 -0.66 40.14 29.11
C GLN A 319 -0.76 39.82 30.60
N GLY A 320 -0.63 40.85 31.41
CA GLY A 320 -0.73 40.73 32.86
C GLY A 320 -1.21 42.05 33.48
N GLY A 321 -2.51 42.21 33.55
CA GLY A 321 -3.22 43.05 34.54
C GLY A 321 -3.15 44.56 34.35
N ALA A 322 -4.33 45.11 34.22
CA ALA A 322 -4.82 46.43 34.61
C ALA A 322 -5.10 47.43 33.48
N GLU A 323 -6.35 47.78 33.47
CA GLU A 323 -6.97 49.10 33.17
C GLU A 323 -6.66 49.78 31.82
N ARG A 324 -7.73 49.95 31.06
CA ARG A 324 -7.86 50.86 29.94
C ARG A 324 -7.37 52.27 30.34
N GLY A 325 -6.16 52.58 29.97
CA GLY A 325 -5.61 53.95 30.09
C GLY A 325 -4.49 54.10 29.07
N GLN A 326 -4.66 55.04 28.13
CA GLN A 326 -3.72 55.45 27.12
C GLN A 326 -2.29 55.57 27.67
N THR A 327 -1.39 54.67 27.25
CA THR A 327 0.02 54.96 27.28
C THR A 327 0.67 54.20 26.10
N ASN A 328 1.28 54.96 25.21
CA ASN A 328 2.24 54.43 24.23
C ASN A 328 3.27 53.59 25.00
N ALA A 329 3.16 52.30 24.97
CA ALA A 329 4.15 51.40 25.55
C ALA A 329 5.47 51.61 24.75
N VAL A 330 6.38 52.40 25.32
CA VAL A 330 7.72 52.62 24.77
C VAL A 330 8.43 51.27 24.83
N ILE A 331 8.50 50.60 23.69
CA ILE A 331 9.30 49.37 23.54
C ILE A 331 10.72 49.66 24.02
N SER A 332 11.21 48.93 25.03
CA SER A 332 12.54 49.14 25.57
C SER A 332 13.62 48.91 24.50
N ALA A 333 14.81 49.49 24.66
CA ALA A 333 15.90 49.29 23.75
C ALA A 333 16.28 47.80 23.64
N GLU A 334 16.18 47.06 24.74
CA GLU A 334 16.41 45.60 24.80
C GLU A 334 15.36 44.82 24.01
N GLN A 335 14.08 45.16 24.15
CA GLN A 335 13.00 44.51 23.38
C GLN A 335 13.13 44.79 21.87
N ARG A 336 13.60 45.98 21.49
CA ARG A 336 13.87 46.28 20.07
C ARG A 336 14.99 45.41 19.53
N ALA A 337 16.11 45.29 20.27
CA ALA A 337 17.21 44.43 19.88
C ALA A 337 16.80 42.94 19.76
N GLU A 338 15.94 42.47 20.66
CA GLU A 338 15.42 41.10 20.61
C GLU A 338 14.47 40.87 19.42
N ILE A 339 13.63 41.85 19.11
CA ILE A 339 12.77 41.82 17.90
C ILE A 339 13.59 41.79 16.62
N ASP A 340 14.63 42.59 16.54
CA ASP A 340 15.49 42.68 15.36
C ASP A 340 16.33 41.42 15.20
N SER A 341 16.82 40.81 16.29
CA SER A 341 17.50 39.51 16.30
C SER A 341 16.54 38.39 15.83
N ALA A 342 15.31 38.36 16.31
CA ALA A 342 14.33 37.37 15.88
C ALA A 342 13.95 37.50 14.39
N ARG A 343 13.88 38.74 13.87
CA ARG A 343 13.65 38.98 12.44
C ARG A 343 14.82 38.50 11.59
N GLU A 344 16.04 38.75 12.02
CA GLU A 344 17.23 38.29 11.33
C GLU A 344 17.31 36.76 11.30
N GLU A 345 16.95 36.08 12.41
CA GLU A 345 16.88 34.63 12.49
C GLU A 345 15.80 34.04 11.55
N ILE A 346 14.63 34.67 11.46
CA ILE A 346 13.57 34.31 10.51
C ILE A 346 14.08 34.37 9.07
N LEU A 347 14.78 35.48 8.71
CA LEU A 347 15.32 35.65 7.37
C LEU A 347 16.39 34.60 7.05
N ARG A 348 17.30 34.31 7.98
CA ARG A 348 18.32 33.26 7.83
C ARG A 348 17.68 31.88 7.67
N THR A 349 16.71 31.55 8.50
CA THR A 349 16.02 30.25 8.43
C THR A 349 15.27 30.07 7.13
N ARG A 350 14.62 31.13 6.62
CA ARG A 350 13.97 31.11 5.30
C ARG A 350 14.96 30.97 4.14
N GLN A 351 16.16 31.58 4.25
CA GLN A 351 17.23 31.40 3.27
C GLN A 351 17.74 29.95 3.28
N GLN A 352 17.96 29.37 4.46
CA GLN A 352 18.36 27.97 4.61
C GLN A 352 17.33 27.02 4.03
N LEU A 353 16.03 27.24 4.28
CA LEU A 353 14.96 26.45 3.66
C LEU A 353 15.01 26.48 2.14
N ARG A 354 15.23 27.66 1.54
CA ARG A 354 15.37 27.77 0.07
C ARG A 354 16.62 27.06 -0.45
N ALA A 355 17.74 27.18 0.26
CA ALA A 355 18.99 26.52 -0.12
C ALA A 355 18.82 24.99 -0.13
N VAL A 356 18.23 24.44 0.93
CA VAL A 356 17.97 23.00 1.05
C VAL A 356 17.05 22.51 -0.08
N GLN A 357 16.03 23.29 -0.47
CA GLN A 357 15.15 22.97 -1.60
C GLN A 357 15.88 23.01 -2.96
N LEU A 358 16.81 23.92 -3.14
CA LEU A 358 17.61 24.01 -4.35
C LEU A 358 18.64 22.88 -4.44
N ASP A 359 19.27 22.51 -3.33
CA ASP A 359 20.24 21.42 -3.28
C ASP A 359 19.60 20.08 -3.61
N LEU A 360 18.42 19.77 -3.04
CA LEU A 360 17.70 18.57 -3.41
C LEU A 360 17.40 18.49 -4.91
N ARG A 361 16.97 19.61 -5.51
CA ARG A 361 16.67 19.66 -6.93
C ARG A 361 17.92 19.43 -7.79
N ARG A 362 19.06 20.00 -7.38
CA ARG A 362 20.35 19.79 -8.04
C ARG A 362 20.85 18.36 -7.93
N ASP A 363 20.70 17.72 -6.76
CA ASP A 363 21.12 16.36 -6.54
C ASP A 363 20.31 15.38 -7.42
N ILE A 364 19.00 15.59 -7.53
CA ILE A 364 18.11 14.76 -8.39
C ILE A 364 18.45 14.98 -9.88
N GLU A 365 18.58 16.23 -10.34
CA GLU A 365 18.95 16.55 -11.72
C GLU A 365 20.37 16.07 -12.08
N GLY A 366 21.29 16.12 -11.13
CA GLY A 366 22.66 15.63 -11.26
C GLY A 366 22.71 14.10 -11.43
N LEU A 367 21.90 13.36 -10.65
CA LEU A 367 21.77 11.91 -10.78
C LEU A 367 21.18 11.51 -12.15
N GLU A 368 20.11 12.15 -12.59
CA GLU A 368 19.52 11.89 -13.89
C GLU A 368 20.52 12.17 -15.05
N THR A 369 21.27 13.26 -14.94
CA THR A 369 22.25 13.65 -15.95
C THR A 369 23.40 12.66 -15.99
N THR A 370 23.92 12.25 -14.84
CA THR A 370 25.01 11.26 -14.73
C THR A 370 24.59 9.91 -15.32
N LEU A 371 23.38 9.46 -15.04
CA LEU A 371 22.83 8.21 -15.58
C LEU A 371 22.60 8.27 -17.09
N ARG A 372 22.11 9.41 -17.60
CA ARG A 372 21.99 9.63 -19.05
C ARG A 372 23.34 9.59 -19.75
N ILE A 373 24.34 10.28 -19.22
CA ILE A 373 25.70 10.28 -19.78
C ILE A 373 26.30 8.87 -19.74
N LEU A 374 26.14 8.14 -18.63
CA LEU A 374 26.67 6.80 -18.47
C LEU A 374 26.01 5.81 -19.46
N ASN A 375 24.69 5.88 -19.65
CA ASN A 375 23.97 5.06 -20.61
C ASN A 375 24.28 5.43 -22.06
N ILE A 376 24.39 6.71 -22.39
CA ILE A 376 24.62 7.17 -23.77
C ILE A 376 26.08 7.03 -24.17
N ALA A 377 27.03 7.22 -23.25
CA ALA A 377 28.44 7.19 -23.55
C ALA A 377 29.11 5.84 -23.23
N ALA A 378 28.77 5.18 -22.11
CA ALA A 378 29.44 3.94 -21.71
C ALA A 378 28.96 2.71 -22.48
N VAL A 379 27.66 2.62 -22.79
CA VAL A 379 27.11 1.45 -23.51
C VAL A 379 27.64 1.35 -24.96
N PRO A 380 27.70 2.43 -25.76
CA PRO A 380 28.28 2.35 -27.12
C PRO A 380 29.80 2.15 -27.15
N VAL A 381 30.53 2.47 -26.07
CA VAL A 381 31.99 2.29 -26.01
C VAL A 381 32.36 0.88 -25.56
N LEU A 382 31.45 0.15 -24.90
CA LEU A 382 31.65 -1.21 -24.42
C LEU A 382 31.11 -2.28 -25.39
N LEU A 383 30.37 -1.88 -26.42
CA LEU A 383 29.91 -2.70 -27.55
C LEU A 383 30.82 -2.52 -28.75
#